data_ff7ae4ea0c10ea8f69874ff8bf9bf7dd
#
_entry.id   ff7ae4ea0c10ea8f69874ff8bf9bf7dd
#
_cell.length_a   1.000
_cell.length_b   1.000
_cell.length_c   1.000
_cell.angle_alpha   90.00
_cell.angle_beta   90.00
_cell.angle_gamma   90.00
#
_symmetry.space_group_name_H-M   'P 1'
#
loop_
_entity.id
_entity.type
_entity.pdbx_description
1 polymer ?
#
loop_
_entity_poly.entity_id
_entity_poly.type
_entity_poly.pdbx_seq_one_letter_code
_entity_poly.pdbx_strand_id
1 'polypeptide(L)'
;AILPLMAAIPLSACAAAQGGDYPSLAKRPVEGRFDVAPPSVVVPPPGPLPTDLAGRLARWESDAAGAQQAFARERTPTEAAVTAAGGAAISSENWVVAQQAISRLQATRAPLTDALADIDRLYLERSIAESVDGLPEIYALRELRG
;
A
#
# COMPACT_ATOMS: atom_id res chain seq x y z
N ALA A 1 -1.54 -42.18 -46.25
CA ALA A 1 -2.29 -40.99 -45.86
C ALA A 1 -2.96 -41.26 -44.51
N ILE A 2 -2.39 -40.69 -43.41
CA ILE A 2 -2.92 -40.80 -42.05
C ILE A 2 -3.42 -39.41 -41.67
N LEU A 3 -4.76 -39.23 -41.56
CA LEU A 3 -5.42 -38.02 -41.09
C LEU A 3 -5.26 -37.94 -39.57
N PRO A 4 -4.78 -36.83 -38.99
CA PRO A 4 -4.87 -36.61 -37.55
C PRO A 4 -6.30 -36.20 -37.16
N LEU A 5 -6.95 -37.02 -36.36
CA LEU A 5 -8.24 -36.73 -35.71
C LEU A 5 -8.01 -35.68 -34.62
N MET A 6 -8.33 -34.42 -34.89
CA MET A 6 -8.35 -33.35 -33.91
C MET A 6 -9.52 -33.59 -32.94
N ALA A 7 -9.22 -34.03 -31.72
CA ALA A 7 -10.18 -34.11 -30.62
C ALA A 7 -10.53 -32.70 -30.14
N ALA A 8 -11.66 -32.18 -30.55
CA ALA A 8 -12.26 -30.96 -29.99
C ALA A 8 -12.79 -31.27 -28.57
N ILE A 9 -12.07 -30.85 -27.55
CA ILE A 9 -12.52 -30.89 -26.16
C ILE A 9 -13.50 -29.76 -25.96
N PRO A 10 -14.80 -30.01 -25.70
CA PRO A 10 -15.75 -28.95 -25.43
C PRO A 10 -15.45 -28.29 -24.07
N LEU A 11 -15.13 -26.99 -24.10
CA LEU A 11 -15.09 -26.13 -22.91
C LEU A 11 -16.53 -25.84 -22.41
N SER A 12 -17.26 -26.88 -22.01
CA SER A 12 -18.63 -26.74 -21.49
C SER A 12 -18.73 -26.78 -19.96
N ALA A 13 -17.61 -26.61 -19.23
CA ALA A 13 -17.59 -26.68 -17.77
C ALA A 13 -18.21 -25.46 -17.05
N CYS A 14 -18.50 -24.36 -17.76
CA CYS A 14 -19.06 -23.16 -17.13
C CYS A 14 -20.59 -23.04 -17.20
N ALA A 15 -21.30 -23.97 -17.86
CA ALA A 15 -22.75 -23.90 -18.01
C ALA A 15 -23.55 -24.65 -16.91
N ALA A 16 -22.88 -25.37 -16.01
CA ALA A 16 -23.52 -26.18 -14.99
C ALA A 16 -23.94 -25.44 -13.70
N ALA A 17 -23.70 -24.11 -13.63
CA ALA A 17 -24.00 -23.31 -12.43
C ALA A 17 -25.35 -22.58 -12.50
N GLN A 18 -26.25 -22.93 -13.41
CA GLN A 18 -27.53 -22.23 -13.58
C GLN A 18 -28.67 -22.74 -12.68
N GLY A 19 -28.41 -23.61 -11.72
CA GLY A 19 -29.40 -24.14 -10.82
C GLY A 19 -29.06 -24.06 -9.33
N GLY A 20 -28.02 -23.30 -8.97
CA GLY A 20 -27.64 -23.12 -7.58
C GLY A 20 -28.54 -22.10 -6.88
N ASP A 21 -28.89 -22.42 -5.63
CA ASP A 21 -29.63 -21.59 -4.69
C ASP A 21 -28.80 -20.37 -4.21
N TYR A 22 -28.20 -19.67 -5.19
CA TYR A 22 -27.43 -18.48 -4.91
C TYR A 22 -28.36 -17.26 -4.76
N PRO A 23 -28.13 -16.41 -3.76
CA PRO A 23 -28.91 -15.19 -3.61
C PRO A 23 -28.83 -14.34 -4.90
N SER A 24 -29.97 -13.93 -5.40
CA SER A 24 -30.03 -13.05 -6.58
C SER A 24 -29.25 -11.77 -6.34
N LEU A 25 -28.42 -11.39 -7.31
CA LEU A 25 -27.74 -10.07 -7.33
C LEU A 25 -28.67 -8.95 -7.85
N ALA A 26 -29.94 -9.25 -8.11
CA ALA A 26 -30.91 -8.23 -8.46
C ALA A 26 -31.08 -7.24 -7.30
N LYS A 27 -31.22 -5.96 -7.64
CA LYS A 27 -31.43 -4.89 -6.66
C LYS A 27 -32.64 -5.21 -5.77
N ARG A 28 -32.43 -5.30 -4.47
CA ARG A 28 -33.51 -5.57 -3.50
C ARG A 28 -34.36 -4.33 -3.30
N PRO A 29 -35.67 -4.47 -2.95
CA PRO A 29 -36.55 -3.31 -2.73
C PRO A 29 -36.07 -2.34 -1.66
N VAL A 30 -35.20 -2.83 -0.74
CA VAL A 30 -34.61 -2.02 0.35
C VAL A 30 -33.32 -1.32 -0.05
N GLU A 31 -32.71 -1.72 -1.17
CA GLU A 31 -31.48 -1.12 -1.67
C GLU A 31 -31.78 0.27 -2.27
N GLY A 32 -31.15 1.27 -1.71
CA GLY A 32 -31.37 2.68 -2.09
C GLY A 32 -32.43 3.39 -1.26
N ARG A 33 -33.00 2.72 -0.24
CA ARG A 33 -33.79 3.39 0.80
C ARG A 33 -32.83 3.76 1.95
N PHE A 34 -32.37 4.98 1.94
CA PHE A 34 -31.53 5.55 3.02
C PHE A 34 -32.39 6.37 3.97
N ASP A 35 -33.60 5.89 4.28
CA ASP A 35 -34.56 6.57 5.15
C ASP A 35 -34.14 6.51 6.63
N VAL A 36 -33.11 5.71 6.94
CA VAL A 36 -32.53 5.67 8.28
C VAL A 36 -31.50 6.78 8.35
N ALA A 37 -31.79 7.81 9.13
CA ALA A 37 -30.78 8.81 9.45
C ALA A 37 -29.52 8.09 9.96
N PRO A 38 -28.34 8.36 9.40
CA PRO A 38 -27.12 7.75 9.90
C PRO A 38 -27.02 8.05 11.40
N PRO A 39 -26.64 7.08 12.23
CA PRO A 39 -26.46 7.33 13.65
C PRO A 39 -25.51 8.51 13.81
N SER A 40 -25.97 9.57 14.48
CA SER A 40 -25.10 10.70 14.81
C SER A 40 -24.07 10.20 15.83
N VAL A 41 -22.94 9.75 15.35
CA VAL A 41 -21.79 9.46 16.23
C VAL A 41 -21.30 10.80 16.73
N VAL A 42 -21.57 11.11 17.99
CA VAL A 42 -20.93 12.25 18.64
C VAL A 42 -19.48 11.84 18.88
N VAL A 43 -18.61 12.25 17.97
CA VAL A 43 -17.16 12.07 18.17
C VAL A 43 -16.73 13.12 19.19
N PRO A 44 -16.26 12.73 20.38
CA PRO A 44 -15.73 13.70 21.34
C PRO A 44 -14.54 14.44 20.70
N PRO A 45 -14.33 15.71 21.06
CA PRO A 45 -13.18 16.46 20.54
C PRO A 45 -11.88 15.71 20.91
N PRO A 46 -10.90 15.65 20.00
CA PRO A 46 -9.65 14.96 20.26
C PRO A 46 -8.94 15.54 21.50
N GLY A 47 -8.60 14.68 22.42
CA GLY A 47 -7.75 15.04 23.57
C GLY A 47 -6.29 15.24 23.15
N PRO A 48 -5.42 15.68 24.08
CA PRO A 48 -3.99 15.76 23.80
C PRO A 48 -3.42 14.37 23.53
N LEU A 49 -2.46 14.30 22.58
CA LEU A 49 -1.75 13.05 22.29
C LEU A 49 -0.94 12.57 23.50
N PRO A 50 -0.93 11.26 23.81
CA PRO A 50 -0.01 10.71 24.79
C PRO A 50 1.45 11.06 24.44
N THR A 51 2.26 11.37 25.45
CA THR A 51 3.63 11.85 25.24
C THR A 51 4.50 10.84 24.48
N ASP A 52 4.33 9.53 24.76
CA ASP A 52 5.03 8.45 24.06
C ASP A 52 4.69 8.40 22.56
N LEU A 53 3.42 8.58 22.24
CA LEU A 53 3.00 8.64 20.83
C LEU A 53 3.50 9.90 20.15
N ALA A 54 3.42 11.06 20.78
CA ALA A 54 3.96 12.30 20.22
C ALA A 54 5.46 12.17 19.89
N GLY A 55 6.24 11.53 20.76
CA GLY A 55 7.66 11.24 20.51
C GLY A 55 7.89 10.26 19.35
N ARG A 56 7.02 9.25 19.18
CA ARG A 56 7.09 8.31 18.04
C ARG A 56 6.76 9.01 16.72
N LEU A 57 5.71 9.83 16.70
CA LEU A 57 5.30 10.61 15.52
C LEU A 57 6.44 11.53 15.06
N ALA A 58 7.03 12.30 15.97
CA ALA A 58 8.15 13.20 15.66
C ALA A 58 9.36 12.43 15.08
N ARG A 59 9.63 11.22 15.56
CA ARG A 59 10.69 10.37 15.00
C ARG A 59 10.36 9.91 13.58
N TRP A 60 9.15 9.39 13.34
CA TRP A 60 8.74 8.96 12.00
C TRP A 60 8.77 10.11 10.99
N GLU A 61 8.33 11.31 11.37
CA GLU A 61 8.45 12.51 10.55
C GLU A 61 9.92 12.81 10.21
N SER A 62 10.81 12.72 11.21
CA SER A 62 12.25 12.91 11.01
C SER A 62 12.85 11.85 10.07
N ASP A 63 12.49 10.60 10.24
CA ASP A 63 12.96 9.48 9.42
C ASP A 63 12.47 9.65 7.97
N ALA A 64 11.22 10.04 7.77
CA ALA A 64 10.66 10.32 6.46
C ALA A 64 11.38 11.49 5.77
N ALA A 65 11.61 12.60 6.48
CA ALA A 65 12.34 13.75 5.96
C ALA A 65 13.79 13.38 5.61
N GLY A 66 14.46 12.60 6.46
CA GLY A 66 15.81 12.10 6.23
C GLY A 66 15.89 11.19 4.99
N ALA A 67 14.95 10.26 4.84
CA ALA A 67 14.85 9.38 3.67
C ALA A 67 14.61 10.16 2.38
N GLN A 68 13.73 11.16 2.41
CA GLN A 68 13.45 12.03 1.27
C GLN A 68 14.71 12.81 0.83
N GLN A 69 15.46 13.38 1.79
CA GLN A 69 16.71 14.07 1.50
C GLN A 69 17.78 13.12 0.94
N ALA A 70 17.90 11.90 1.50
CA ALA A 70 18.83 10.89 1.02
C ALA A 70 18.50 10.49 -0.42
N PHE A 71 17.21 10.26 -0.71
CA PHE A 71 16.73 9.96 -2.06
C PHE A 71 17.07 11.09 -3.05
N ALA A 72 16.82 12.35 -2.67
CA ALA A 72 17.14 13.51 -3.51
C ALA A 72 18.64 13.61 -3.83
N ARG A 73 19.51 13.31 -2.86
CA ARG A 73 20.97 13.30 -3.07
C ARG A 73 21.45 12.18 -4.00
N GLU A 74 20.87 10.97 -3.86
CA GLU A 74 21.27 9.81 -4.67
C GLU A 74 20.65 9.81 -6.07
N ARG A 75 19.60 10.57 -6.31
CA ARG A 75 18.87 10.58 -7.57
C ARG A 75 19.74 11.02 -8.74
N THR A 76 20.37 12.17 -8.65
CA THR A 76 21.18 12.74 -9.75
C THR A 76 22.37 11.84 -10.14
N PRO A 77 23.20 11.33 -9.20
CA PRO A 77 24.28 10.41 -9.57
C PRO A 77 23.76 9.08 -10.12
N THR A 78 22.58 8.61 -9.66
CA THR A 78 21.96 7.41 -10.23
C THR A 78 21.50 7.64 -11.67
N GLU A 79 20.84 8.76 -11.95
CA GLU A 79 20.44 9.14 -13.32
C GLU A 79 21.65 9.21 -14.26
N ALA A 80 22.76 9.80 -13.81
CA ALA A 80 24.00 9.86 -14.58
C ALA A 80 24.57 8.46 -14.87
N ALA A 81 24.62 7.58 -13.85
CA ALA A 81 25.12 6.22 -14.02
C ALA A 81 24.23 5.38 -14.98
N VAL A 82 22.90 5.52 -14.88
CA VAL A 82 21.95 4.85 -15.77
C VAL A 82 22.11 5.35 -17.21
N THR A 83 22.27 6.66 -17.38
CA THR A 83 22.50 7.26 -18.70
C THR A 83 23.81 6.75 -19.32
N ALA A 84 24.91 6.67 -18.55
CA ALA A 84 26.18 6.15 -19.00
C ALA A 84 26.14 4.64 -19.35
N ALA A 85 25.21 3.90 -18.77
CA ALA A 85 24.97 2.49 -19.06
C ALA A 85 24.02 2.28 -20.26
N GLY A 86 23.49 3.33 -20.88
CA GLY A 86 22.59 3.23 -22.03
C GLY A 86 23.23 2.48 -23.19
N GLY A 87 22.66 1.32 -23.56
CA GLY A 87 23.21 0.45 -24.60
C GLY A 87 24.43 -0.40 -24.20
N ALA A 88 24.85 -0.34 -22.93
CA ALA A 88 25.95 -1.18 -22.42
C ALA A 88 25.55 -2.67 -22.39
N ALA A 89 26.51 -3.54 -22.69
CA ALA A 89 26.28 -4.99 -22.56
C ALA A 89 26.02 -5.38 -21.11
N ILE A 90 25.17 -6.37 -20.90
CA ILE A 90 24.92 -6.97 -19.59
C ILE A 90 26.27 -7.41 -18.99
N SER A 91 26.47 -7.17 -17.71
CA SER A 91 27.70 -7.47 -16.96
C SER A 91 28.92 -6.60 -17.34
N SER A 92 28.78 -5.61 -18.22
CA SER A 92 29.84 -4.62 -18.41
C SER A 92 30.00 -3.73 -17.17
N GLU A 93 31.13 -3.07 -17.04
CA GLU A 93 31.40 -2.17 -15.90
C GLU A 93 30.31 -1.09 -15.73
N ASN A 94 29.94 -0.40 -16.81
CA ASN A 94 28.90 0.62 -16.77
C ASN A 94 27.54 0.05 -16.34
N TRP A 95 27.19 -1.15 -16.82
CA TRP A 95 25.97 -1.84 -16.41
C TRP A 95 25.97 -2.13 -14.90
N VAL A 96 27.09 -2.68 -14.38
CA VAL A 96 27.23 -2.98 -12.95
C VAL A 96 27.14 -1.73 -12.09
N VAL A 97 27.83 -0.64 -12.50
CA VAL A 97 27.79 0.65 -11.80
C VAL A 97 26.36 1.20 -11.75
N ALA A 98 25.62 1.13 -12.84
CA ALA A 98 24.22 1.56 -12.87
C ALA A 98 23.33 0.71 -11.95
N GLN A 99 23.49 -0.62 -11.95
CA GLN A 99 22.72 -1.50 -11.05
C GLN A 99 23.01 -1.20 -9.56
N GLN A 100 24.28 -0.95 -9.23
CA GLN A 100 24.65 -0.56 -7.87
C GLN A 100 24.07 0.81 -7.47
N ALA A 101 24.07 1.77 -8.40
CA ALA A 101 23.49 3.09 -8.16
C ALA A 101 21.97 3.00 -7.91
N ILE A 102 21.23 2.22 -8.72
CA ILE A 102 19.81 1.95 -8.53
C ILE A 102 19.57 1.30 -7.16
N SER A 103 20.37 0.31 -6.80
CA SER A 103 20.23 -0.37 -5.50
C SER A 103 20.47 0.59 -4.32
N ARG A 104 21.47 1.48 -4.41
CA ARG A 104 21.67 2.53 -3.39
C ARG A 104 20.47 3.47 -3.31
N LEU A 105 19.96 3.95 -4.45
CA LEU A 105 18.78 4.81 -4.50
C LEU A 105 17.57 4.13 -3.86
N GLN A 106 17.33 2.86 -4.15
CA GLN A 106 16.24 2.09 -3.53
C GLN A 106 16.43 1.95 -2.02
N ALA A 107 17.65 1.71 -1.56
CA ALA A 107 17.96 1.58 -0.14
C ALA A 107 17.67 2.86 0.68
N THR A 108 17.72 4.05 0.06
CA THR A 108 17.39 5.30 0.76
C THR A 108 15.93 5.36 1.22
N ARG A 109 15.04 4.52 0.67
CA ARG A 109 13.63 4.49 1.03
C ARG A 109 13.32 3.58 2.24
N ALA A 110 14.28 2.76 2.67
CA ALA A 110 14.05 1.81 3.74
C ALA A 110 13.52 2.46 5.05
N PRO A 111 14.09 3.59 5.56
CA PRO A 111 13.57 4.20 6.79
C PRO A 111 12.11 4.67 6.67
N LEU A 112 11.71 5.15 5.49
CA LEU A 112 10.32 5.53 5.23
C LEU A 112 9.39 4.31 5.23
N THR A 113 9.83 3.21 4.64
CA THR A 113 9.05 1.96 4.60
C THR A 113 8.88 1.37 6.00
N ASP A 114 9.93 1.41 6.82
CA ASP A 114 9.90 0.93 8.20
C ASP A 114 8.98 1.80 9.07
N ALA A 115 9.08 3.13 8.94
CA ALA A 115 8.19 4.06 9.63
C ALA A 115 6.72 3.83 9.25
N LEU A 116 6.43 3.62 7.96
CA LEU A 116 5.08 3.33 7.48
C LEU A 116 4.54 2.01 8.04
N ALA A 117 5.38 0.96 8.08
CA ALA A 117 5.01 -0.33 8.65
C ALA A 117 4.70 -0.23 10.16
N ASP A 118 5.45 0.59 10.90
CA ASP A 118 5.20 0.85 12.32
C ASP A 118 3.91 1.63 12.56
N ILE A 119 3.63 2.63 11.71
CA ILE A 119 2.39 3.40 11.73
C ILE A 119 1.19 2.48 11.45
N ASP A 120 1.27 1.65 10.41
CA ASP A 120 0.20 0.70 10.05
C ASP A 120 -0.06 -0.29 11.18
N ARG A 121 1.00 -0.82 11.82
CA ARG A 121 0.87 -1.74 12.97
C ARG A 121 0.13 -1.06 14.12
N LEU A 122 0.57 0.13 14.50
CA LEU A 122 -0.06 0.88 15.59
C LEU A 122 -1.51 1.23 15.27
N TYR A 123 -1.79 1.65 14.03
CA TYR A 123 -3.14 1.94 13.57
C TYR A 123 -4.07 0.71 13.73
N LEU A 124 -3.60 -0.47 13.33
CA LEU A 124 -4.36 -1.72 13.46
C LEU A 124 -4.57 -2.10 14.93
N GLU A 125 -3.53 -2.03 15.74
CA GLU A 125 -3.61 -2.32 17.20
C GLU A 125 -4.65 -1.43 17.88
N ARG A 126 -4.65 -0.13 17.60
CA ARG A 126 -5.59 0.83 18.18
C ARG A 126 -7.02 0.65 17.63
N SER A 127 -7.15 0.35 16.36
CA SER A 127 -8.46 0.12 15.73
C SER A 127 -9.13 -1.15 16.27
N ILE A 128 -8.36 -2.22 16.54
CA ILE A 128 -8.86 -3.47 17.13
C ILE A 128 -9.25 -3.28 18.59
N ALA A 129 -8.50 -2.46 19.32
CA ALA A 129 -8.79 -2.19 20.73
C ALA A 129 -10.07 -1.37 20.95
N GLU A 130 -10.68 -0.82 19.86
CA GLU A 130 -11.89 0.02 19.89
C GLU A 130 -11.82 1.13 20.96
N SER A 131 -10.62 1.61 21.24
CA SER A 131 -10.40 2.61 22.27
C SER A 131 -10.88 3.96 21.82
N VAL A 132 -11.96 4.44 22.40
CA VAL A 132 -12.45 5.82 22.20
C VAL A 132 -11.36 6.83 22.58
N ASP A 133 -10.55 6.50 23.57
CA ASP A 133 -9.45 7.34 24.02
C ASP A 133 -8.30 7.43 23.00
N GLY A 134 -8.23 6.50 22.06
CA GLY A 134 -7.25 6.50 20.97
C GLY A 134 -7.66 7.24 19.70
N LEU A 135 -8.87 7.82 19.62
CA LEU A 135 -9.32 8.52 18.42
C LEU A 135 -8.36 9.61 17.93
N PRO A 136 -7.79 10.49 18.78
CA PRO A 136 -6.82 11.48 18.35
C PRO A 136 -5.56 10.85 17.74
N GLU A 137 -5.12 9.74 18.34
CA GLU A 137 -3.96 8.97 17.87
C GLU A 137 -4.21 8.37 16.49
N ILE A 138 -5.39 7.78 16.30
CA ILE A 138 -5.80 7.18 15.02
C ILE A 138 -5.85 8.23 13.92
N TYR A 139 -6.39 9.41 14.19
CA TYR A 139 -6.41 10.50 13.22
C TYR A 139 -5.01 10.99 12.86
N ALA A 140 -4.14 11.21 13.86
CA ALA A 140 -2.76 11.62 13.62
C ALA A 140 -1.98 10.58 12.80
N LEU A 141 -2.13 9.28 13.10
CA LEU A 141 -1.52 8.19 12.34
C LEU A 141 -2.05 8.10 10.90
N ARG A 142 -3.33 8.37 10.71
CA ARG A 142 -3.96 8.38 9.39
C ARG A 142 -3.42 9.52 8.53
N GLU A 143 -3.23 10.70 9.09
CA GLU A 143 -2.66 11.84 8.37
C GLU A 143 -1.20 11.63 7.98
N LEU A 144 -0.40 10.99 8.84
CA LEU A 144 0.98 10.64 8.52
C LEU A 144 1.11 9.60 7.39
N ARG A 145 0.08 8.76 7.26
CA ARG A 145 0.06 7.69 6.26
C ARG A 145 -0.30 8.21 4.85
N GLY A 146 -1.08 9.27 4.73
CA GLY A 146 -1.58 9.84 3.47
C GLY A 146 -0.59 10.71 2.77
#